data_85c013c96efd170d8bc483fffac3b16c
#
_entry.id   85c013c96efd170d8bc483fffac3b16c
#
_cell.length_a   1.000
_cell.length_b   1.000
_cell.length_c   1.000
_cell.angle_alpha   90.00
_cell.angle_beta   90.00
_cell.angle_gamma   90.00
#
_symmetry.space_group_name_H-M   'P 1'
#
loop_
_entity.id
_entity.type
_entity.pdbx_description
1 polymer ?
#
loop_
_entity_poly.entity_id
_entity_poly.type
_entity_poly.pdbx_seq_one_letter_code
_entity_poly.pdbx_strand_id
1 'polypeptide(L)'
;VINGLLLTCTSPNFAYQIYNATNALNPNGSEELRDLYIEWYKDQGLNYTFIPFDGRSDYDGFIRNGIPGGGIATGAEGIKTEKEVEMFGGKAGDWYDNCYHQLCDDISNLNETAWVVNTKVCASEN
;
A
#
# COMPACT_ATOMS: atom_id res chain seq x y z
N VAL A 1 -5.53 -16.34 5.53
CA VAL A 1 -5.11 -14.93 5.57
C VAL A 1 -4.11 -14.71 4.45
N ILE A 2 -4.37 -13.74 3.58
CA ILE A 2 -3.46 -13.42 2.48
C ILE A 2 -3.02 -11.98 2.66
N ASN A 3 -1.73 -11.82 2.93
CA ASN A 3 -1.05 -10.55 2.91
C ASN A 3 -0.60 -10.26 1.48
N GLY A 4 -1.30 -9.34 0.82
CA GLY A 4 -0.90 -8.86 -0.49
C GLY A 4 0.12 -7.75 -0.36
N LEU A 5 1.40 -8.06 -0.56
CA LEU A 5 2.41 -7.03 -0.77
C LEU A 5 2.39 -6.66 -2.25
N LEU A 6 1.73 -5.57 -2.59
CA LEU A 6 1.91 -4.96 -3.89
C LEU A 6 3.23 -4.16 -3.85
N LEU A 7 4.33 -4.83 -4.19
CA LEU A 7 5.61 -4.17 -4.47
C LEU A 7 5.46 -3.47 -5.81
N THR A 8 4.82 -2.31 -5.82
CA THR A 8 5.04 -1.38 -6.92
C THR A 8 6.43 -0.81 -6.75
N CYS A 9 7.21 -0.87 -7.81
CA CYS A 9 8.50 -0.17 -7.89
C CYS A 9 8.25 1.28 -7.50
N THR A 10 9.00 1.77 -6.55
CA THR A 10 8.63 3.01 -5.88
C THR A 10 9.58 4.11 -6.28
N SER A 11 9.09 4.95 -7.14
CA SER A 11 9.71 6.25 -7.43
C SER A 11 9.96 7.04 -6.13
N PRO A 12 10.84 8.05 -6.14
CA PRO A 12 11.03 8.95 -4.99
C PRO A 12 9.74 9.61 -4.47
N ASN A 13 8.64 9.54 -5.24
CA ASN A 13 7.37 10.17 -4.92
C ASN A 13 6.35 9.25 -4.21
N PHE A 14 6.79 8.21 -3.53
CA PHE A 14 5.95 7.20 -2.86
C PHE A 14 5.08 7.75 -1.70
N ALA A 15 4.12 6.92 -1.25
CA ALA A 15 3.43 7.03 0.02
C ALA A 15 3.31 5.66 0.68
N TYR A 16 3.19 5.60 2.01
CA TYR A 16 2.75 4.37 2.68
C TYR A 16 1.23 4.33 2.69
N GLN A 17 0.66 3.36 2.01
CA GLN A 17 -0.78 3.25 1.82
C GLN A 17 -1.30 1.91 2.32
N ILE A 18 -2.45 1.94 3.00
CA ILE A 18 -3.14 0.75 3.51
C ILE A 18 -4.48 0.64 2.77
N TYR A 19 -4.83 -0.55 2.30
CA TYR A 19 -6.15 -0.80 1.75
C TYR A 19 -7.23 -0.66 2.83
N ASN A 20 -8.21 0.22 2.57
CA ASN A 20 -9.29 0.49 3.52
C ASN A 20 -10.38 -0.59 3.45
N ALA A 21 -10.27 -1.59 4.30
CA ALA A 21 -11.15 -2.75 4.33
C ALA A 21 -12.42 -2.55 5.18
N THR A 22 -12.92 -1.32 5.34
CA THR A 22 -14.10 -1.01 6.19
C THR A 22 -15.45 -1.35 5.57
N ASN A 23 -15.50 -1.88 4.35
CA ASN A 23 -16.77 -2.22 3.71
C ASN A 23 -17.35 -3.50 4.31
N ALA A 24 -18.62 -3.45 4.76
CA ALA A 24 -19.36 -4.59 5.30
C ALA A 24 -19.49 -5.79 4.31
N LEU A 25 -19.16 -5.61 3.05
CA LEU A 25 -19.12 -6.68 2.05
C LEU A 25 -17.81 -7.46 2.08
N ASN A 26 -16.78 -6.95 2.77
CA ASN A 26 -15.53 -7.67 2.92
C ASN A 26 -15.68 -8.84 3.89
N PRO A 27 -14.98 -9.96 3.67
CA PRO A 27 -14.97 -11.07 4.61
C PRO A 27 -14.49 -10.65 6.00
N ASN A 28 -15.10 -11.25 7.04
CA ASN A 28 -14.66 -11.05 8.42
C ASN A 28 -13.18 -11.40 8.56
N GLY A 29 -12.40 -10.55 9.22
CA GLY A 29 -10.95 -10.65 9.33
C GLY A 29 -10.19 -9.66 8.43
N SER A 30 -10.83 -9.08 7.41
CA SER A 30 -10.17 -8.10 6.53
C SER A 30 -9.93 -6.76 7.22
N GLU A 31 -10.85 -6.35 8.08
CA GLU A 31 -10.71 -5.13 8.87
C GLU A 31 -9.65 -5.29 9.95
N GLU A 32 -9.59 -6.42 10.59
CA GLU A 32 -8.58 -6.78 11.58
C GLU A 32 -7.17 -6.78 10.96
N LEU A 33 -7.01 -7.30 9.74
CA LEU A 33 -5.74 -7.22 9.00
C LEU A 33 -5.32 -5.77 8.72
N ARG A 34 -6.25 -4.94 8.29
CA ARG A 34 -5.99 -3.50 8.11
C ARG A 34 -5.50 -2.87 9.41
N ASP A 35 -6.13 -3.20 10.55
CA ASP A 35 -5.79 -2.61 11.84
C ASP A 35 -4.38 -3.03 12.32
N LEU A 36 -3.95 -4.25 12.03
CA LEU A 36 -2.57 -4.68 12.27
C LEU A 36 -1.56 -3.79 11.53
N TYR A 37 -1.78 -3.51 10.24
CA TYR A 37 -0.92 -2.59 9.48
C TYR A 37 -0.90 -1.19 10.11
N ILE A 38 -2.07 -0.68 10.53
CA ILE A 38 -2.19 0.62 11.20
C ILE A 38 -1.36 0.66 12.48
N GLU A 39 -1.49 -0.35 13.32
CA GLU A 39 -0.75 -0.46 14.58
C GLU A 39 0.76 -0.48 14.32
N TRP A 40 1.21 -1.30 13.37
CA TRP A 40 2.62 -1.37 13.03
C TRP A 40 3.20 -0.02 12.57
N TYR A 41 2.53 0.69 11.64
CA TYR A 41 3.01 2.00 11.19
C TYR A 41 3.05 3.02 12.34
N LYS A 42 2.06 3.01 13.22
CA LYS A 42 2.03 3.86 14.42
C LYS A 42 3.20 3.55 15.37
N ASP A 43 3.46 2.29 15.62
CA ASP A 43 4.55 1.86 16.50
C ASP A 43 5.93 2.24 15.95
N GLN A 44 6.08 2.27 14.64
CA GLN A 44 7.29 2.76 13.98
C GLN A 44 7.37 4.29 13.86
N GLY A 45 6.32 5.03 14.27
CA GLY A 45 6.26 6.49 14.12
C GLY A 45 6.16 6.94 12.66
N LEU A 46 5.64 6.08 11.77
CA LEU A 46 5.51 6.36 10.35
C LEU A 46 4.10 6.85 10.01
N ASN A 47 4.03 7.82 9.10
CA ASN A 47 2.76 8.26 8.52
C ASN A 47 2.24 7.20 7.55
N TYR A 48 0.92 7.13 7.40
CA TYR A 48 0.24 6.30 6.41
C TYR A 48 -1.03 7.00 5.91
N THR A 49 -1.56 6.56 4.78
CA THR A 49 -2.85 6.99 4.25
C THR A 49 -3.66 5.78 3.80
N PHE A 50 -4.95 5.99 3.52
CA PHE A 50 -5.81 4.92 3.02
C PHE A 50 -6.02 5.02 1.52
N ILE A 51 -6.15 3.84 0.88
CA ILE A 51 -6.58 3.71 -0.50
C ILE A 51 -7.81 2.80 -0.59
N PRO A 52 -8.62 2.93 -1.65
CA PRO A 52 -9.78 2.08 -1.85
C PRO A 52 -9.42 0.59 -1.88
N PHE A 53 -10.28 -0.23 -1.31
CA PHE A 53 -10.25 -1.69 -1.40
C PHE A 53 -11.24 -2.11 -2.49
N ASP A 54 -10.87 -1.89 -3.74
CA ASP A 54 -11.77 -1.83 -4.91
C ASP A 54 -11.59 -2.97 -5.92
N GLY A 55 -10.80 -3.99 -5.56
CA GLY A 55 -10.59 -5.17 -6.40
C GLY A 55 -9.48 -5.04 -7.45
N ARG A 56 -8.65 -4.01 -7.39
CA ARG A 56 -7.58 -3.75 -8.38
C ARG A 56 -6.28 -4.51 -8.15
N SER A 57 -6.25 -5.50 -7.27
CA SER A 57 -5.07 -6.30 -6.96
C SER A 57 -5.44 -7.75 -6.69
N ASP A 58 -4.46 -8.61 -6.51
CA ASP A 58 -4.59 -10.07 -6.37
C ASP A 58 -5.47 -10.51 -5.19
N TYR A 59 -5.68 -9.66 -4.20
CA TYR A 59 -6.60 -9.92 -3.09
C TYR A 59 -8.06 -10.15 -3.55
N ASP A 60 -8.46 -9.59 -4.71
CA ASP A 60 -9.85 -9.60 -5.17
C ASP A 60 -10.42 -11.02 -5.32
N GLY A 61 -9.62 -11.92 -5.88
CA GLY A 61 -10.00 -13.33 -6.01
C GLY A 61 -10.28 -14.01 -4.67
N PHE A 62 -9.58 -13.64 -3.61
CA PHE A 62 -9.76 -14.18 -2.26
C PHE A 62 -11.00 -13.59 -1.59
N ILE A 63 -11.13 -12.26 -1.64
CA ILE A 63 -12.30 -11.55 -1.09
C ILE A 63 -13.60 -12.08 -1.68
N ARG A 64 -13.67 -12.24 -3.00
CA ARG A 64 -14.86 -12.81 -3.69
C ARG A 64 -15.20 -14.25 -3.30
N ASN A 65 -14.22 -14.98 -2.77
CA ASN A 65 -14.42 -16.34 -2.26
C ASN A 65 -14.57 -16.40 -0.72
N GLY A 66 -14.80 -15.27 -0.07
CA GLY A 66 -15.04 -15.21 1.38
C GLY A 66 -13.79 -15.36 2.24
N ILE A 67 -12.61 -15.25 1.64
CA ILE A 67 -11.34 -15.35 2.36
C ILE A 67 -10.88 -13.92 2.71
N PRO A 68 -10.65 -13.61 4.00
CA PRO A 68 -10.21 -12.30 4.41
C PRO A 68 -8.84 -11.96 3.81
N GLY A 69 -8.70 -10.72 3.39
CA GLY A 69 -7.47 -10.18 2.82
C GLY A 69 -7.23 -8.75 3.23
N GLY A 70 -6.01 -8.32 3.15
CA GLY A 70 -5.56 -6.97 3.37
C GLY A 70 -4.32 -6.70 2.55
N GLY A 71 -3.78 -5.51 2.65
CA GLY A 71 -2.54 -5.20 1.96
C GLY A 71 -2.13 -3.74 2.09
N ILE A 72 -0.94 -3.50 1.59
CA ILE A 72 -0.31 -2.18 1.55
C ILE A 72 0.15 -1.87 0.13
N ALA A 73 0.30 -0.60 -0.18
CA ALA A 73 0.78 -0.12 -1.47
C ALA A 73 1.65 1.12 -1.31
N THR A 74 2.23 1.59 -2.40
CA THR A 74 3.11 2.78 -2.41
C THR A 74 2.67 3.87 -3.38
N GLY A 75 1.49 3.72 -4.01
CA GLY A 75 0.83 4.77 -4.76
C GLY A 75 0.55 4.49 -6.23
N ALA A 76 1.39 3.70 -6.90
CA ALA A 76 1.22 3.37 -8.33
C ALA A 76 1.00 4.63 -9.21
N GLU A 77 -0.02 4.63 -10.08
CA GLU A 77 -0.39 5.75 -10.93
C GLU A 77 -1.23 6.84 -10.24
N GLY A 78 -1.45 6.73 -8.94
CA GLY A 78 -2.16 7.74 -8.17
C GLY A 78 -1.45 9.10 -8.20
N ILE A 79 -2.22 10.18 -8.06
CA ILE A 79 -1.70 11.55 -8.03
C ILE A 79 -1.49 11.95 -6.57
N LYS A 80 -0.26 12.34 -6.24
CA LYS A 80 0.10 12.78 -4.90
C LYS A 80 -0.52 14.13 -4.57
N THR A 81 -1.11 14.23 -3.39
CA THR A 81 -1.73 15.46 -2.89
C THR A 81 -0.73 16.31 -2.08
N GLU A 82 -1.02 17.59 -1.87
CA GLU A 82 -0.22 18.47 -1.00
C GLU A 82 -0.09 17.90 0.42
N LYS A 83 -1.18 17.36 0.97
CA LYS A 83 -1.18 16.73 2.30
C LYS A 83 -0.23 15.53 2.36
N GLU A 84 -0.16 14.75 1.31
CA GLU A 84 0.74 13.60 1.26
C GLU A 84 2.20 14.00 1.05
N VAL A 85 2.45 15.15 0.43
CA VAL A 85 3.80 15.76 0.42
C VAL A 85 4.25 16.14 1.83
N GLU A 86 3.37 16.70 2.65
CA GLU A 86 3.68 16.99 4.06
C GLU A 86 4.00 15.72 4.86
N MET A 87 3.37 14.60 4.52
CA MET A 87 3.54 13.32 5.22
C MET A 87 4.75 12.52 4.75
N PHE A 88 5.05 12.53 3.45
CA PHE A 88 5.98 11.60 2.81
C PHE A 88 7.07 12.29 1.97
N GLY A 89 7.02 13.61 1.82
CA GLY A 89 7.88 14.33 0.89
C GLY A 89 7.47 14.13 -0.58
N GLY A 90 8.36 14.46 -1.49
CA GLY A 90 8.11 14.35 -2.93
C GLY A 90 7.40 15.58 -3.50
N LYS A 91 6.57 15.39 -4.53
CA LYS A 91 5.95 16.47 -5.29
C LYS A 91 4.46 16.22 -5.52
N ALA A 92 3.63 17.20 -5.17
CA ALA A 92 2.19 17.16 -5.42
C ALA A 92 1.89 17.35 -6.91
N GLY A 93 0.78 16.76 -7.35
CA GLY A 93 0.33 16.81 -8.74
C GLY A 93 1.03 15.85 -9.69
N ASP A 94 2.09 15.18 -9.24
CA ASP A 94 2.76 14.12 -9.99
C ASP A 94 2.24 12.74 -9.59
N TRP A 95 2.42 11.75 -10.45
CA TRP A 95 2.18 10.36 -10.10
C TRP A 95 3.10 9.94 -8.95
N TYR A 96 2.63 9.00 -8.11
CA TYR A 96 3.50 8.36 -7.13
C TYR A 96 4.63 7.58 -7.81
N ASP A 97 4.32 6.93 -8.92
CA ASP A 97 5.30 6.21 -9.74
C ASP A 97 5.05 6.46 -11.23
N ASN A 98 5.87 7.33 -11.83
CA ASN A 98 5.80 7.66 -13.25
C ASN A 98 6.21 6.51 -14.17
N CYS A 99 6.86 5.47 -13.64
CA CYS A 99 7.24 4.29 -14.38
C CYS A 99 6.28 3.11 -14.18
N TYR A 100 5.24 3.27 -13.37
CA TYR A 100 4.26 2.21 -13.10
C TYR A 100 3.67 1.64 -14.40
N HIS A 101 3.86 0.34 -14.63
CA HIS A 101 3.49 -0.38 -15.86
C HIS A 101 4.10 0.20 -17.16
N GLN A 102 5.25 0.88 -17.06
CA GLN A 102 5.99 1.42 -18.18
C GLN A 102 7.32 0.68 -18.39
N LEU A 103 7.96 0.91 -19.52
CA LEU A 103 9.26 0.30 -19.83
C LEU A 103 10.38 0.73 -18.87
N CYS A 104 10.25 1.91 -18.27
CA CYS A 104 11.20 2.42 -17.27
C CYS A 104 11.00 1.84 -15.86
N ASP A 105 10.01 0.95 -15.67
CA ASP A 105 9.80 0.26 -14.40
C ASP A 105 10.78 -0.89 -14.24
N ASP A 106 12.02 -0.54 -13.97
CA ASP A 106 13.15 -1.43 -13.80
C ASP A 106 13.84 -1.24 -12.43
N ILE A 107 14.92 -1.92 -12.20
CA ILE A 107 15.65 -1.90 -10.93
C ILE A 107 16.12 -0.48 -10.53
N SER A 108 16.31 0.42 -11.48
CA SER A 108 16.69 1.81 -11.19
C SER A 108 15.54 2.67 -10.65
N ASN A 109 14.29 2.19 -10.80
CA ASN A 109 13.07 2.82 -10.30
C ASN A 109 12.68 2.36 -8.88
N LEU A 110 13.51 1.60 -8.19
CA LEU A 110 13.21 1.08 -6.86
C LEU A 110 13.50 2.10 -5.75
N ASN A 111 12.57 2.22 -4.79
CA ASN A 111 12.82 2.88 -3.52
C ASN A 111 13.11 1.85 -2.44
N GLU A 112 14.39 1.60 -2.18
CA GLU A 112 14.83 0.58 -1.22
C GLU A 112 14.30 0.83 0.20
N THR A 113 14.13 2.10 0.61
CA THR A 113 13.60 2.45 1.93
C THR A 113 12.15 2.00 2.07
N ALA A 114 11.31 2.35 1.10
CA ALA A 114 9.91 1.93 1.11
C ALA A 114 9.78 0.40 0.99
N TRP A 115 10.62 -0.23 0.20
CA TRP A 115 10.64 -1.69 0.08
C TRP A 115 10.98 -2.37 1.41
N VAL A 116 12.04 -1.95 2.09
CA VAL A 116 12.42 -2.49 3.41
C VAL A 116 11.33 -2.29 4.45
N VAL A 117 10.71 -1.10 4.50
CA VAL A 117 9.61 -0.81 5.43
C VAL A 117 8.41 -1.74 5.16
N ASN A 118 7.96 -1.81 3.91
CA ASN A 118 6.82 -2.64 3.54
C ASN A 118 7.07 -4.14 3.73
N THR A 119 8.30 -4.61 3.51
CA THR A 119 8.68 -6.00 3.81
C THR A 119 8.61 -6.29 5.31
N LYS A 120 9.06 -5.36 6.15
CA LYS A 120 9.00 -5.51 7.61
C LYS A 120 7.57 -5.57 8.12
N VAL A 121 6.68 -4.68 7.65
CA VAL A 121 5.28 -4.71 8.07
C VAL A 121 4.59 -6.02 7.66
N CYS A 122 4.83 -6.53 6.46
CA CYS A 122 4.27 -7.82 6.05
C CYS A 122 4.85 -9.01 6.85
N ALA A 123 6.11 -8.94 7.28
CA ALA A 123 6.75 -10.00 8.06
C ALA A 123 6.32 -10.00 9.53
N SER A 124 5.89 -8.88 10.08
CA SER A 124 5.43 -8.77 11.47
C SER A 124 4.03 -9.36 11.70
N GLU A 125 3.29 -9.62 10.62
CA GLU A 125 1.93 -10.14 10.64
C GLU A 125 1.84 -11.69 10.66
N ASN A 126 2.97 -12.42 10.79
CA ASN A 126 3.02 -13.88 10.81
C ASN A 126 3.18 -14.45 12.22
#